data_c3dbe9ec6758e4f82f7cf1dfc44e4eeb
#
_entry.id   c3dbe9ec6758e4f82f7cf1dfc44e4eeb
#
_cell.length_a   1.000
_cell.length_b   1.000
_cell.length_c   1.000
_cell.angle_alpha   90.00
_cell.angle_beta   90.00
_cell.angle_gamma   90.00
#
_symmetry.space_group_name_H-M   'P 1'
#
loop_
_entity.id
_entity.type
_entity.pdbx_description
1 polymer ?
#
loop_
_entity_poly.entity_id
_entity_poly.type
_entity_poly.pdbx_seq_one_letter_code
_entity_poly.pdbx_strand_id
1 'polypeptide(L)' 'MFGLFKKKSDIDKLQNSYKKLMEEAYKLQSINRSDSDKKYQDADNVLKKIEALQSKT' A
#
# COMPACT_ATOMS: atom_id res chain seq x y z
N MET A 1 20.62 2.44 -14.02
CA MET A 1 19.67 1.85 -14.95
C MET A 1 18.89 0.69 -14.39
N PHE A 2 19.60 -0.27 -13.88
CA PHE A 2 18.90 -1.41 -13.24
C PHE A 2 18.05 -0.98 -12.06
N GLY A 3 18.47 0.06 -11.36
CA GLY A 3 17.71 0.57 -10.24
C GLY A 3 16.33 1.10 -10.62
N LEU A 4 16.20 1.63 -11.83
CA LEU A 4 14.92 2.14 -12.31
C LEU A 4 13.88 1.03 -12.47
N PHE A 5 14.30 -0.08 -13.05
CA PHE A 5 13.40 -1.23 -13.22
C PHE A 5 12.99 -1.79 -11.88
N LYS A 6 13.93 -1.91 -10.96
CA LYS A 6 13.63 -2.40 -9.62
C LYS A 6 12.64 -1.49 -8.90
N LYS A 7 12.84 -0.18 -9.00
CA LYS A 7 11.94 0.78 -8.37
C LYS A 7 10.53 0.68 -8.92
N LYS A 8 10.40 0.56 -10.23
CA LYS A 8 9.10 0.44 -10.86
C LYS A 8 8.40 -0.84 -10.42
N SER A 9 9.14 -1.94 -10.38
CA SER A 9 8.60 -3.23 -9.94
C SER A 9 8.18 -3.17 -8.48
N ASP A 10 8.98 -2.52 -7.64
CA ASP A 10 8.66 -2.36 -6.22
C ASP A 10 7.41 -1.51 -6.04
N ILE A 11 7.30 -0.44 -6.81
CA ILE A 11 6.12 0.43 -6.77
C ILE A 11 4.87 -0.36 -7.17
N ASP A 12 4.97 -1.16 -8.23
CA ASP A 12 3.84 -1.98 -8.67
C ASP A 12 3.40 -2.95 -7.59
N LYS A 13 4.35 -3.60 -6.93
CA LYS A 13 4.04 -4.51 -5.83
C LYS A 13 3.38 -3.79 -4.68
N LEU A 14 3.89 -2.62 -4.34
CA LEU A 14 3.33 -1.81 -3.26
C LEU A 14 1.93 -1.33 -3.60
N GLN A 15 1.71 -0.94 -4.85
CA GLN A 15 0.38 -0.52 -5.29
C GLN A 15 -0.63 -1.66 -5.19
N ASN A 16 -0.22 -2.87 -5.57
CA ASN A 16 -1.07 -4.04 -5.44
C ASN A 16 -1.39 -4.34 -3.98
N SER A 17 -0.38 -4.23 -3.11
CA SER A 17 -0.58 -4.41 -1.67
C SER A 17 -1.52 -3.36 -1.11
N TYR A 18 -1.36 -2.12 -1.53
CA TYR A 18 -2.23 -1.03 -1.11
C TYR A 18 -3.68 -1.32 -1.48
N LYS A 19 -3.91 -1.71 -2.72
CA LYS A 19 -5.24 -2.05 -3.19
C LYS A 19 -5.88 -3.16 -2.35
N LYS A 20 -5.11 -4.21 -2.10
CA LYS A 20 -5.58 -5.34 -1.29
C LYS A 20 -5.95 -4.91 0.11
N LEU A 21 -5.07 -4.13 0.74
CA LEU A 21 -5.31 -3.65 2.09
C LEU A 21 -6.55 -2.79 2.16
N MET A 22 -6.74 -1.92 1.18
CA MET A 22 -7.92 -1.07 1.13
C MET A 22 -9.20 -1.89 0.96
N GLU A 23 -9.16 -2.91 0.12
CA GLU A 23 -10.30 -3.80 -0.06
C GLU A 23 -10.65 -4.53 1.22
N GLU A 24 -9.63 -5.08 1.89
CA GLU A 24 -9.83 -5.81 3.14
C GLU A 24 -10.35 -4.88 4.22
N ALA A 25 -9.80 -3.67 4.28
CA ALA A 25 -10.27 -2.68 5.25
C ALA A 25 -11.74 -2.35 5.01
N TYR A 26 -12.11 -2.17 3.78
CA TYR A 26 -13.49 -1.86 3.42
C TYR A 26 -14.45 -2.98 3.84
N LYS A 27 -14.06 -4.22 3.59
CA LYS A 27 -14.88 -5.37 3.97
C LYS A 27 -14.99 -5.50 5.48
N LEU A 28 -13.91 -5.28 6.21
CA LEU A 28 -13.90 -5.39 7.66
C LEU A 28 -14.63 -4.25 8.34
N GLN A 29 -14.83 -3.16 7.64
CA GLN A 29 -15.45 -1.96 8.18
C GLN A 29 -16.80 -2.24 8.81
N SER A 30 -17.59 -3.16 8.25
CA SER A 30 -18.88 -3.52 8.77
C SER A 30 -18.84 -4.76 9.68
N ILE A 31 -17.71 -5.46 9.72
CA ILE A 31 -17.56 -6.68 10.52
C ILE A 31 -16.76 -6.41 11.79
N ASN A 32 -15.61 -5.75 11.65
CA ASN A 32 -14.72 -5.48 12.76
C ASN A 32 -13.95 -4.19 12.49
N ARG A 33 -14.40 -3.12 13.14
CA ARG A 33 -13.81 -1.80 12.92
C ARG A 33 -12.36 -1.71 13.35
N SER A 34 -11.99 -2.40 14.43
CA SER A 34 -10.61 -2.39 14.89
C SER A 34 -9.67 -2.96 13.85
N ASP A 35 -10.05 -4.10 13.27
CA ASP A 35 -9.24 -4.71 12.22
C ASP A 35 -9.25 -3.86 10.96
N SER A 36 -10.39 -3.25 10.65
CA SER A 36 -10.48 -2.34 9.52
C SER A 36 -9.52 -1.17 9.65
N ASP A 37 -9.48 -0.56 10.84
CA ASP A 37 -8.59 0.56 11.11
C ASP A 37 -7.12 0.16 10.95
N LYS A 38 -6.77 -1.05 11.40
CA LYS A 38 -5.42 -1.56 11.25
C LYS A 38 -5.05 -1.73 9.79
N LYS A 39 -5.98 -2.24 8.98
CA LYS A 39 -5.75 -2.40 7.55
C LYS A 39 -5.59 -1.06 6.85
N TYR A 40 -6.39 -0.08 7.23
CA TYR A 40 -6.24 1.27 6.68
C TYR A 40 -4.89 1.87 7.04
N GLN A 41 -4.43 1.64 8.27
CA GLN A 41 -3.13 2.13 8.69
C GLN A 41 -2.01 1.45 7.91
N ASP A 42 -2.12 0.14 7.69
CA ASP A 42 -1.15 -0.59 6.87
C ASP A 42 -1.13 -0.05 5.45
N ALA A 43 -2.31 0.21 4.90
CA ALA A 43 -2.41 0.79 3.56
C ALA A 43 -1.74 2.15 3.49
N ASP A 44 -1.94 2.98 4.52
CA ASP A 44 -1.30 4.29 4.59
C ASP A 44 0.22 4.16 4.63
N ASN A 45 0.73 3.20 5.38
CA ASN A 45 2.16 2.94 5.44
C ASN A 45 2.72 2.53 4.09
N VAL A 46 1.97 1.70 3.36
CA VAL A 46 2.36 1.29 2.01
C VAL A 46 2.35 2.50 1.08
N LEU A 47 1.35 3.35 1.18
CA LEU A 47 1.26 4.55 0.37
C LEU A 47 2.46 5.46 0.60
N LYS A 48 2.88 5.61 1.84
CA LYS A 48 4.06 6.42 2.16
C LYS A 48 5.32 5.86 1.53
N LYS A 49 5.44 4.54 1.47
CA LYS A 49 6.57 3.90 0.80
C LYS A 49 6.54 4.17 -0.69
N ILE A 50 5.35 4.11 -1.28
CA ILE A 50 5.20 4.41 -2.71
C ILE A 50 5.63 5.85 -2.99
N GLU A 51 5.17 6.78 -2.18
CA GLU A 51 5.52 8.19 -2.34
C GLU A 51 7.03 8.42 -2.20
N ALA A 52 7.63 7.75 -1.23
CA ALA A 52 9.07 7.87 -1.02
C ALA A 52 9.86 7.37 -2.22
N LEU A 53 9.42 6.27 -2.82
CA LEU A 53 10.08 5.72 -4.00
C LEU A 53 9.87 6.63 -5.21
N GLN A 54 8.69 7.19 -5.37
CA GLN A 54 8.38 8.08 -6.48
C GLN A 54 9.11 9.40 -6.38
N SER A 55 9.25 9.94 -5.18
CA SER A 55 9.88 11.24 -5.00
C SER A 55 11.39 11.18 -5.19
N LYS A 56 11.99 10.01 -5.13
CA LYS A 56 13.43 9.86 -5.33
C LYS A 56 13.81 9.82 -6.80
N THR A 57 12.87 9.66 -7.66
CA THR A 57 13.11 9.68 -9.09
C THR A 57 12.92 11.05 -9.66
#